data_06b7a8df79ac8d2fa9c75eeabd59df85
#
_entry.id   06b7a8df79ac8d2fa9c75eeabd59df85
#
_cell.length_a   1.000
_cell.length_b   1.000
_cell.length_c   1.000
_cell.angle_alpha   90.00
_cell.angle_beta   90.00
_cell.angle_gamma   90.00
#
_symmetry.space_group_name_H-M   'P 1'
#
loop_
_entity.id
_entity.type
_entity.pdbx_description
1 polymer ?
#
loop_
_entity_poly.entity_id
_entity_poly.type
_entity_poly.pdbx_seq_one_letter_code
_entity_poly.pdbx_strand_id
1 'polypeptide(L)'
;MRKKIKVRSMQLRAADDADGENLHVEGYALVFNQKTLLWESPYSGTKYYEVIAPGAVDANTDMSDVILRYNHSDFALILARTSNGTLRLDVDEKGLKIDADIAPTTTGKDIYQLIKRGDISKMSFAYTSDKDYWENDSVAKTKTRVINHIDFIMDVSPVDFPAYDGTSIEARGHDAIIAELQEKEKSEELRKKLIVETFL
;
A
#
# COMPACT_ATOMS: atom_id res chain seq x y z
N MET A 1 -7.94 -5.88 26.98
CA MET A 1 -7.79 -4.47 26.52
C MET A 1 -7.43 -4.50 25.04
N ARG A 2 -8.34 -4.12 24.14
CA ARG A 2 -8.06 -4.03 22.70
C ARG A 2 -7.20 -2.79 22.46
N LYS A 3 -5.94 -2.97 22.01
CA LYS A 3 -5.07 -1.86 21.58
C LYS A 3 -5.72 -1.16 20.40
N LYS A 4 -5.97 0.16 20.53
CA LYS A 4 -6.42 1.00 19.40
C LYS A 4 -5.29 1.12 18.38
N ILE A 5 -5.44 0.47 17.24
CA ILE A 5 -4.56 0.63 16.09
C ILE A 5 -4.92 1.96 15.43
N LYS A 6 -3.95 2.87 15.34
CA LYS A 6 -4.14 4.14 14.62
C LYS A 6 -3.92 3.88 13.13
N VAL A 7 -5.00 3.79 12.38
CA VAL A 7 -5.00 3.78 10.93
C VAL A 7 -4.94 5.22 10.44
N ARG A 8 -3.93 5.58 9.66
CA ARG A 8 -3.92 6.85 8.93
C ARG A 8 -4.51 6.58 7.55
N SER A 9 -5.73 7.01 7.34
CA SER A 9 -6.42 6.90 6.06
C SER A 9 -5.90 7.94 5.08
N MET A 10 -5.51 7.51 3.90
CA MET A 10 -5.45 8.35 2.72
C MET A 10 -6.89 8.60 2.27
N GLN A 11 -7.26 9.86 2.06
CA GLN A 11 -8.66 10.19 1.77
C GLN A 11 -8.93 10.04 0.28
N LEU A 12 -9.81 9.09 -0.07
CA LEU A 12 -10.48 9.03 -1.34
C LEU A 12 -11.83 9.76 -1.21
N ARG A 13 -12.17 10.60 -2.17
CA ARG A 13 -13.42 11.35 -2.20
C ARG A 13 -14.11 11.19 -3.54
N ALA A 14 -15.43 11.07 -3.52
CA ALA A 14 -16.26 11.24 -4.68
C ALA A 14 -16.53 12.74 -4.87
N ALA A 15 -16.45 13.24 -6.12
CA ALA A 15 -16.88 14.58 -6.43
C ALA A 15 -18.41 14.64 -6.44
N ASP A 16 -18.98 15.75 -5.93
CA ASP A 16 -20.42 15.97 -6.00
C ASP A 16 -20.80 16.39 -7.43
N ASP A 17 -21.42 15.46 -8.17
CA ASP A 17 -22.07 15.76 -9.45
C ASP A 17 -23.56 15.98 -9.27
N ALA A 18 -24.02 17.14 -9.72
CA ALA A 18 -25.43 17.50 -9.67
C ALA A 18 -26.31 16.62 -10.56
N ASP A 19 -25.74 15.96 -11.58
CA ASP A 19 -26.48 15.18 -12.59
C ASP A 19 -26.32 13.66 -12.47
N GLY A 20 -25.48 13.14 -11.56
CA GLY A 20 -25.40 11.71 -11.23
C GLY A 20 -24.83 10.77 -12.32
N GLU A 21 -24.33 11.30 -13.43
CA GLU A 21 -23.78 10.51 -14.54
C GLU A 21 -22.26 10.36 -14.51
N ASN A 22 -21.54 11.28 -13.86
CA ASN A 22 -20.09 11.26 -13.79
C ASN A 22 -19.63 10.64 -12.46
N LEU A 23 -19.05 9.44 -12.51
CA LEU A 23 -18.56 8.72 -11.35
C LEU A 23 -17.10 9.12 -11.05
N HIS A 24 -16.89 10.40 -10.74
CA HIS A 24 -15.56 10.97 -10.54
C HIS A 24 -15.05 10.78 -9.11
N VAL A 25 -13.80 10.36 -8.96
CA VAL A 25 -13.12 10.19 -7.67
C VAL A 25 -11.72 10.79 -7.70
N GLU A 26 -11.28 11.35 -6.58
CA GLU A 26 -9.92 11.83 -6.40
C GLU A 26 -9.36 11.43 -5.03
N GLY A 27 -8.04 11.33 -4.92
CA GLY A 27 -7.38 10.98 -3.68
C GLY A 27 -5.88 10.81 -3.83
N TYR A 28 -5.27 10.16 -2.86
CA TYR A 28 -3.85 9.80 -2.90
C TYR A 28 -3.72 8.28 -2.79
N ALA A 29 -3.07 7.68 -3.78
CA ALA A 29 -2.72 6.26 -3.74
C ALA A 29 -1.52 6.01 -2.81
N LEU A 30 -0.62 6.98 -2.71
CA LEU A 30 0.62 6.94 -1.96
C LEU A 30 0.86 8.30 -1.30
N VAL A 31 1.37 8.32 -0.06
CA VAL A 31 1.83 9.52 0.65
C VAL A 31 3.28 9.34 1.08
N PHE A 32 4.14 10.29 0.71
CA PHE A 32 5.56 10.28 1.07
C PHE A 32 5.78 10.48 2.57
N ASN A 33 6.91 10.01 3.07
CA ASN A 33 7.33 10.12 4.48
C ASN A 33 6.34 9.54 5.50
N GLN A 34 5.36 8.76 5.06
CA GLN A 34 4.44 8.08 5.96
C GLN A 34 5.04 6.74 6.39
N LYS A 35 5.48 6.67 7.65
CA LYS A 35 6.00 5.43 8.24
C LYS A 35 4.86 4.47 8.54
N THR A 36 4.88 3.32 7.89
CA THR A 36 3.82 2.31 7.98
C THR A 36 4.36 1.03 8.58
N LEU A 37 3.68 0.49 9.59
CA LEU A 37 4.05 -0.78 10.22
C LEU A 37 3.64 -1.93 9.31
N LEU A 38 4.62 -2.72 8.84
CA LEU A 38 4.40 -3.92 8.05
C LEU A 38 4.12 -5.13 8.95
N TRP A 39 4.97 -5.30 9.98
CA TRP A 39 4.94 -6.48 10.82
C TRP A 39 5.65 -6.23 12.15
N GLU A 40 5.24 -6.94 13.20
CA GLU A 40 5.93 -6.99 14.49
C GLU A 40 6.33 -8.44 14.78
N SER A 41 7.62 -8.68 14.99
CA SER A 41 8.14 -10.01 15.28
C SER A 41 7.58 -10.54 16.61
N PRO A 42 6.93 -11.70 16.62
CA PRO A 42 6.45 -12.32 17.85
C PRO A 42 7.59 -12.84 18.74
N TYR A 43 8.83 -12.98 18.20
CA TYR A 43 9.99 -13.53 18.91
C TYR A 43 10.85 -12.43 19.55
N SER A 44 11.17 -11.39 18.80
CA SER A 44 12.07 -10.31 19.24
C SER A 44 11.35 -9.05 19.69
N GLY A 45 10.07 -8.90 19.34
CA GLY A 45 9.31 -7.66 19.47
C GLY A 45 9.80 -6.55 18.52
N THR A 46 10.66 -6.90 17.55
CA THR A 46 11.14 -5.94 16.54
C THR A 46 10.01 -5.55 15.60
N LYS A 47 9.85 -4.26 15.38
CA LYS A 47 8.86 -3.70 14.46
C LYS A 47 9.50 -3.36 13.13
N TYR A 48 8.89 -3.86 12.06
CA TYR A 48 9.32 -3.63 10.69
C TYR A 48 8.40 -2.60 10.06
N TYR A 49 8.98 -1.53 9.54
CA TYR A 49 8.26 -0.43 8.91
C TYR A 49 8.70 -0.27 7.47
N GLU A 50 7.85 0.41 6.70
CA GLU A 50 8.19 0.94 5.39
C GLU A 50 7.88 2.42 5.31
N VAL A 51 8.69 3.13 4.53
CA VAL A 51 8.54 4.55 4.20
C VAL A 51 8.87 4.72 2.72
N ILE A 52 8.02 5.42 2.01
CA ILE A 52 8.32 5.88 0.66
C ILE A 52 8.92 7.29 0.75
N ALA A 53 10.15 7.44 0.27
CA ALA A 53 10.84 8.71 0.31
C ALA A 53 10.24 9.71 -0.71
N PRO A 54 10.27 11.03 -0.43
CA PRO A 54 9.99 12.03 -1.45
C PRO A 54 10.90 11.85 -2.67
N GLY A 55 10.30 11.90 -3.87
CA GLY A 55 11.04 11.65 -5.11
C GLY A 55 11.23 10.17 -5.46
N ALA A 56 10.69 9.23 -4.67
CA ALA A 56 10.71 7.81 -5.02
C ALA A 56 9.87 7.48 -6.26
N VAL A 57 8.89 8.31 -6.59
CA VAL A 57 8.15 8.30 -7.85
C VAL A 57 8.63 9.50 -8.65
N ASP A 58 9.25 9.27 -9.79
CA ASP A 58 9.83 10.31 -10.65
C ASP A 58 9.55 10.04 -12.14
N ALA A 59 10.21 10.79 -13.03
CA ALA A 59 10.04 10.66 -14.47
C ALA A 59 10.49 9.28 -15.03
N ASN A 60 11.25 8.48 -14.28
CA ASN A 60 11.69 7.15 -14.66
C ASN A 60 10.74 6.05 -14.14
N THR A 61 9.78 6.39 -13.29
CA THR A 61 8.76 5.46 -12.84
C THR A 61 7.82 5.13 -14.00
N ASP A 62 7.71 3.86 -14.37
CA ASP A 62 6.76 3.45 -15.39
C ASP A 62 5.33 3.45 -14.83
N MET A 63 4.55 4.42 -15.30
CA MET A 63 3.12 4.60 -15.03
C MET A 63 2.31 4.61 -16.33
N SER A 64 2.86 4.08 -17.42
CA SER A 64 2.25 4.15 -18.75
C SER A 64 0.91 3.42 -18.84
N ASP A 65 0.76 2.35 -18.05
CA ASP A 65 -0.45 1.52 -18.06
C ASP A 65 -0.85 1.05 -16.66
N VAL A 66 -1.32 1.99 -15.84
CA VAL A 66 -1.81 1.74 -14.48
C VAL A 66 -3.33 1.57 -14.50
N ILE A 67 -3.85 0.60 -13.75
CA ILE A 67 -5.28 0.35 -13.63
C ILE A 67 -5.82 0.76 -12.25
N LEU A 68 -7.02 1.33 -12.23
CA LEU A 68 -7.81 1.47 -11.01
C LEU A 68 -8.71 0.25 -10.87
N ARG A 69 -8.61 -0.48 -9.76
CA ARG A 69 -9.46 -1.64 -9.47
C ARG A 69 -9.70 -1.78 -7.97
N TYR A 70 -10.73 -2.52 -7.59
CA TYR A 70 -11.08 -2.69 -6.18
C TYR A 70 -10.28 -3.83 -5.53
N ASN A 71 -9.69 -3.56 -4.36
CA ASN A 71 -8.98 -4.53 -3.51
C ASN A 71 -7.85 -5.31 -4.23
N HIS A 72 -7.14 -4.72 -5.19
CA HIS A 72 -6.11 -5.41 -6.00
C HIS A 72 -6.60 -6.71 -6.65
N SER A 73 -7.91 -6.89 -6.77
CA SER A 73 -8.51 -8.14 -7.19
C SER A 73 -8.36 -8.36 -8.69
N ASP A 74 -7.78 -9.49 -9.10
CA ASP A 74 -7.71 -9.90 -10.50
C ASP A 74 -9.09 -10.28 -11.08
N PHE A 75 -10.08 -10.51 -10.22
CA PHE A 75 -11.47 -10.80 -10.60
C PHE A 75 -12.35 -9.55 -10.67
N ALA A 76 -11.90 -8.42 -10.11
CA ALA A 76 -12.63 -7.17 -10.19
C ALA A 76 -12.49 -6.55 -11.58
N LEU A 77 -13.57 -5.93 -12.07
CA LEU A 77 -13.52 -5.16 -13.30
C LEU A 77 -12.60 -3.94 -13.12
N ILE A 78 -11.94 -3.56 -14.20
CA ILE A 78 -11.18 -2.30 -14.28
C ILE A 78 -12.18 -1.15 -14.12
N LEU A 79 -11.92 -0.29 -13.14
CA LEU A 79 -12.75 0.89 -12.88
C LEU A 79 -12.33 2.08 -13.73
N ALA A 80 -11.00 2.26 -13.91
CA ALA A 80 -10.39 3.29 -14.76
C ALA A 80 -8.98 2.86 -15.15
N ARG A 81 -8.34 3.52 -16.15
CA ARG A 81 -7.02 3.15 -16.65
C ARG A 81 -6.28 4.34 -17.23
N THR A 82 -4.97 4.41 -17.05
CA THR A 82 -4.15 5.50 -17.59
C THR A 82 -4.09 5.47 -19.11
N SER A 83 -3.94 4.29 -19.74
CA SER A 83 -3.79 4.15 -21.18
C SER A 83 -4.99 4.62 -22.00
N ASN A 84 -6.17 4.75 -21.41
CA ASN A 84 -7.38 5.30 -22.06
C ASN A 84 -7.77 6.69 -21.50
N GLY A 85 -6.95 7.28 -20.60
CA GLY A 85 -7.16 8.61 -20.03
C GLY A 85 -8.26 8.72 -18.98
N THR A 86 -8.88 7.62 -18.56
CA THR A 86 -9.90 7.62 -17.49
C THR A 86 -9.28 7.64 -16.08
N LEU A 87 -8.00 7.28 -15.93
CA LEU A 87 -7.19 7.44 -14.74
C LEU A 87 -6.06 8.42 -15.02
N ARG A 88 -5.92 9.45 -14.22
CA ARG A 88 -4.84 10.44 -14.26
C ARG A 88 -4.05 10.35 -12.97
N LEU A 89 -2.73 10.29 -13.10
CA LEU A 89 -1.80 10.22 -11.98
C LEU A 89 -0.92 11.47 -11.98
N ASP A 90 -0.78 12.11 -10.85
CA ASP A 90 0.06 13.28 -10.67
C ASP A 90 0.90 13.14 -9.39
N VAL A 91 2.18 13.53 -9.46
CA VAL A 91 3.10 13.48 -8.32
C VAL A 91 3.29 14.88 -7.78
N ASP A 92 2.91 15.10 -6.53
CA ASP A 92 3.11 16.36 -5.82
C ASP A 92 4.00 16.18 -4.57
N GLU A 93 4.18 17.23 -3.77
CA GLU A 93 4.99 17.20 -2.54
C GLU A 93 4.43 16.23 -1.49
N LYS A 94 3.14 15.90 -1.55
CA LYS A 94 2.47 14.99 -0.62
C LYS A 94 2.60 13.54 -1.04
N GLY A 95 2.57 13.24 -2.35
CA GLY A 95 2.61 11.87 -2.83
C GLY A 95 2.10 11.69 -4.25
N LEU A 96 1.55 10.51 -4.56
CA LEU A 96 0.94 10.17 -5.83
C LEU A 96 -0.58 10.42 -5.74
N LYS A 97 -1.02 11.51 -6.35
CA LYS A 97 -2.43 11.85 -6.49
C LYS A 97 -3.06 11.04 -7.62
N ILE A 98 -4.29 10.60 -7.40
CA ILE A 98 -5.15 10.04 -8.43
C ILE A 98 -6.33 10.97 -8.71
N ASP A 99 -6.78 10.96 -9.95
CA ASP A 99 -7.96 11.61 -10.46
C ASP A 99 -8.57 10.65 -11.50
N ALA A 100 -9.79 10.15 -11.26
CA ALA A 100 -10.33 9.06 -12.05
C ALA A 100 -11.83 9.18 -12.32
N ASP A 101 -12.20 8.86 -13.57
CA ASP A 101 -13.58 8.71 -14.01
C ASP A 101 -13.91 7.21 -14.07
N ILE A 102 -14.67 6.74 -13.08
CA ILE A 102 -15.02 5.33 -12.94
C ILE A 102 -16.01 4.91 -14.03
N ALA A 103 -15.76 3.77 -14.66
CA ALA A 103 -16.66 3.21 -15.67
C ALA A 103 -18.08 3.02 -15.11
N PRO A 104 -19.14 3.50 -15.78
CA PRO A 104 -20.52 3.46 -15.28
C PRO A 104 -21.18 2.07 -15.41
N THR A 105 -20.42 1.02 -15.18
CA THR A 105 -20.89 -0.36 -15.04
C THR A 105 -21.64 -0.54 -13.70
N THR A 106 -22.34 -1.64 -13.52
CA THR A 106 -22.99 -1.97 -12.24
C THR A 106 -21.95 -1.95 -11.10
N THR A 107 -20.83 -2.63 -11.27
CA THR A 107 -19.74 -2.66 -10.28
C THR A 107 -19.14 -1.27 -10.04
N GLY A 108 -18.93 -0.48 -11.10
CA GLY A 108 -18.42 0.89 -10.97
C GLY A 108 -19.36 1.78 -10.16
N LYS A 109 -20.66 1.71 -10.43
CA LYS A 109 -21.68 2.44 -9.66
C LYS A 109 -21.72 1.99 -8.19
N ASP A 110 -21.65 0.70 -7.92
CA ASP A 110 -21.67 0.15 -6.56
C ASP A 110 -20.45 0.66 -5.77
N ILE A 111 -19.23 0.54 -6.33
CA ILE A 111 -18.00 1.03 -5.70
C ILE A 111 -18.04 2.54 -5.47
N TYR A 112 -18.49 3.32 -6.48
CA TYR A 112 -18.62 4.76 -6.33
C TYR A 112 -19.58 5.15 -5.19
N GLN A 113 -20.73 4.47 -5.04
CA GLN A 113 -21.65 4.72 -3.93
C GLN A 113 -21.04 4.39 -2.58
N LEU A 114 -20.26 3.32 -2.47
CA LEU A 114 -19.54 2.97 -1.24
C LEU A 114 -18.46 4.00 -0.90
N ILE A 115 -17.76 4.55 -1.90
CA ILE A 115 -16.81 5.66 -1.72
C ILE A 115 -17.54 6.92 -1.28
N LYS A 116 -18.63 7.29 -1.96
CA LYS A 116 -19.43 8.49 -1.65
C LYS A 116 -20.02 8.43 -0.23
N ARG A 117 -20.42 7.26 0.23
CA ARG A 117 -20.94 7.03 1.57
C ARG A 117 -19.83 6.97 2.65
N GLY A 118 -18.56 6.74 2.24
CA GLY A 118 -17.42 6.66 3.13
C GLY A 118 -17.11 5.26 3.67
N ASP A 119 -17.79 4.21 3.18
CA ASP A 119 -17.46 2.82 3.52
C ASP A 119 -16.09 2.44 2.97
N ILE A 120 -15.78 2.90 1.76
CA ILE A 120 -14.47 2.80 1.14
C ILE A 120 -13.86 4.21 1.12
N SER A 121 -12.84 4.43 1.94
CA SER A 121 -12.18 5.74 2.08
C SER A 121 -10.66 5.65 2.01
N LYS A 122 -10.13 4.48 1.71
CA LYS A 122 -8.70 4.18 1.73
C LYS A 122 -8.23 3.73 0.37
N MET A 123 -6.95 4.01 0.09
CA MET A 123 -6.28 3.59 -1.13
C MET A 123 -5.07 2.73 -0.81
N SER A 124 -4.72 1.88 -1.73
CA SER A 124 -3.48 1.13 -1.79
C SER A 124 -2.92 1.15 -3.21
N PHE A 125 -1.68 0.72 -3.40
CA PHE A 125 -1.07 0.63 -4.73
C PHE A 125 -0.13 -0.58 -4.79
N ALA A 126 0.01 -1.17 -5.99
CA ALA A 126 0.92 -2.26 -6.26
C ALA A 126 2.07 -1.76 -7.12
N TYR A 127 3.31 -2.03 -6.68
CA TYR A 127 4.51 -1.48 -7.28
C TYR A 127 5.69 -2.44 -7.23
N THR A 128 6.74 -2.16 -8.01
CA THR A 128 8.08 -2.69 -7.83
C THR A 128 9.05 -1.57 -7.49
N SER A 129 10.14 -1.90 -6.79
CA SER A 129 11.18 -0.96 -6.39
C SER A 129 12.54 -1.52 -6.73
N ASP A 130 13.38 -0.70 -7.35
CA ASP A 130 14.76 -1.05 -7.71
C ASP A 130 15.80 -0.42 -6.78
N LYS A 131 15.39 0.53 -5.90
CA LYS A 131 16.29 1.18 -4.94
C LYS A 131 15.63 1.34 -3.59
N ASP A 132 16.04 0.49 -2.65
CA ASP A 132 15.65 0.59 -1.25
C ASP A 132 16.83 0.28 -0.32
N TYR A 133 16.70 0.64 0.96
CA TYR A 133 17.64 0.26 2.01
C TYR A 133 16.93 0.13 3.35
N TRP A 134 17.63 -0.50 4.31
CA TRP A 134 17.11 -0.71 5.66
C TRP A 134 17.82 0.18 6.68
N GLU A 135 17.06 0.92 7.46
CA GLU A 135 17.50 1.61 8.66
C GLU A 135 17.19 0.74 9.89
N ASN A 136 18.16 0.64 10.80
CA ASN A 136 18.02 -0.14 12.03
C ASN A 136 18.18 0.77 13.24
N ASP A 137 17.19 0.74 14.14
CA ASP A 137 17.27 1.31 15.48
C ASP A 137 17.17 0.18 16.50
N SER A 138 18.32 -0.21 17.06
CA SER A 138 18.40 -1.31 18.03
C SER A 138 17.82 -0.94 19.40
N VAL A 139 17.80 0.35 19.75
CA VAL A 139 17.25 0.85 21.02
C VAL A 139 15.73 0.82 20.95
N ALA A 140 15.15 1.34 19.88
CA ALA A 140 13.70 1.31 19.66
C ALA A 140 13.19 -0.06 19.17
N LYS A 141 14.09 -1.00 18.87
CA LYS A 141 13.78 -2.29 18.22
C LYS A 141 12.94 -2.10 16.95
N THR A 142 13.38 -1.20 16.08
CA THR A 142 12.70 -0.97 14.81
C THR A 142 13.64 -1.15 13.62
N LYS A 143 13.09 -1.69 12.54
CA LYS A 143 13.73 -1.74 11.22
C LYS A 143 12.80 -1.06 10.23
N THR A 144 13.32 -0.11 9.46
CA THR A 144 12.54 0.65 8.49
C THR A 144 13.14 0.44 7.10
N ARG A 145 12.33 -0.10 6.19
CA ARG A 145 12.65 -0.13 4.77
C ARG A 145 12.33 1.22 4.18
N VAL A 146 13.32 1.89 3.61
CA VAL A 146 13.16 3.17 2.93
C VAL A 146 13.22 2.93 1.43
N ILE A 147 12.09 3.17 0.76
CA ILE A 147 11.99 3.07 -0.69
C ILE A 147 12.42 4.40 -1.30
N ASN A 148 13.53 4.38 -2.05
CA ASN A 148 14.06 5.58 -2.71
C ASN A 148 13.68 5.71 -4.17
N HIS A 149 13.30 4.61 -4.83
CA HIS A 149 12.81 4.65 -6.19
C HIS A 149 11.84 3.49 -6.45
N ILE A 150 10.73 3.83 -7.10
CA ILE A 150 9.72 2.92 -7.62
C ILE A 150 9.90 2.89 -9.13
N ASP A 151 10.24 1.72 -9.68
CA ASP A 151 10.47 1.54 -11.10
C ASP A 151 9.18 1.33 -11.89
N PHE A 152 8.15 0.72 -11.26
CA PHE A 152 6.88 0.43 -11.93
C PHE A 152 5.70 0.47 -10.94
N ILE A 153 4.57 1.05 -11.38
CA ILE A 153 3.28 1.00 -10.66
C ILE A 153 2.29 0.21 -11.52
N MET A 154 1.79 -0.89 -10.97
CA MET A 154 0.88 -1.81 -11.65
C MET A 154 -0.57 -1.37 -11.52
N ASP A 155 -1.01 -1.09 -10.29
CA ASP A 155 -2.36 -0.65 -10.01
C ASP A 155 -2.44 0.29 -8.80
N VAL A 156 -3.54 1.03 -8.77
CA VAL A 156 -3.99 1.79 -7.61
C VAL A 156 -5.40 1.30 -7.26
N SER A 157 -5.68 1.10 -5.97
CA SER A 157 -6.90 0.41 -5.56
C SER A 157 -7.59 1.08 -4.39
N PRO A 158 -8.89 1.45 -4.50
CA PRO A 158 -9.72 1.62 -3.32
C PRO A 158 -9.83 0.28 -2.59
N VAL A 159 -9.62 0.28 -1.27
CA VAL A 159 -9.54 -0.93 -0.46
C VAL A 159 -10.39 -0.81 0.81
N ASP A 160 -10.95 -1.94 1.25
CA ASP A 160 -11.68 -2.04 2.53
C ASP A 160 -10.71 -1.84 3.69
N PHE A 161 -9.60 -2.56 3.61
CA PHE A 161 -8.51 -2.51 4.58
C PHE A 161 -7.21 -2.27 3.83
N PRO A 162 -6.45 -1.21 4.14
CA PRO A 162 -5.14 -1.04 3.52
C PRO A 162 -4.22 -2.19 3.96
N ALA A 163 -3.28 -2.56 3.11
CA ALA A 163 -2.32 -3.65 3.31
C ALA A 163 -1.54 -3.60 4.66
N TYR A 164 -1.66 -2.52 5.39
CA TYR A 164 -0.95 -2.21 6.61
C TYR A 164 -1.71 -2.46 7.91
N ASP A 165 -2.92 -3.00 7.88
CA ASP A 165 -3.72 -3.33 9.08
C ASP A 165 -3.58 -4.79 9.55
N GLY A 166 -2.52 -5.50 9.11
CA GLY A 166 -2.23 -6.87 9.58
C GLY A 166 -3.21 -7.95 9.11
N THR A 167 -4.05 -7.65 8.13
CA THR A 167 -4.91 -8.62 7.46
C THR A 167 -4.59 -8.64 5.98
N SER A 168 -4.30 -9.85 5.51
CA SER A 168 -3.88 -10.24 4.18
C SER A 168 -4.76 -9.70 3.05
N ILE A 169 -4.35 -8.58 2.44
CA ILE A 169 -4.62 -8.28 1.04
C ILE A 169 -3.30 -7.81 0.46
N GLU A 170 -2.81 -8.58 -0.48
CA GLU A 170 -1.48 -8.58 -1.04
C GLU A 170 -1.15 -7.29 -1.80
N ALA A 171 -0.30 -6.45 -1.25
CA ALA A 171 0.69 -5.82 -2.10
C ALA A 171 1.69 -6.92 -2.47
N ARG A 172 1.70 -7.39 -3.71
CA ARG A 172 2.46 -8.58 -4.16
C ARG A 172 3.98 -8.56 -3.86
N GLY A 173 4.52 -7.44 -3.37
CA GLY A 173 5.90 -7.32 -2.88
C GLY A 173 6.04 -7.46 -1.37
N HIS A 174 5.03 -7.12 -0.59
CA HIS A 174 5.12 -7.10 0.87
C HIS A 174 5.10 -8.49 1.49
N ASP A 175 4.25 -9.39 1.00
CA ASP A 175 4.15 -10.75 1.55
C ASP A 175 5.44 -11.54 1.34
N ALA A 176 6.12 -11.35 0.21
CA ALA A 176 7.41 -11.96 -0.04
C ALA A 176 8.48 -11.45 0.94
N ILE A 177 8.49 -10.14 1.23
CA ILE A 177 9.42 -9.52 2.19
C ILE A 177 9.09 -9.98 3.61
N ILE A 178 7.81 -9.98 4.00
CA ILE A 178 7.38 -10.45 5.31
C ILE A 178 7.72 -11.94 5.49
N ALA A 179 7.47 -12.78 4.49
CA ALA A 179 7.82 -14.20 4.50
C ALA A 179 9.32 -14.41 4.66
N GLU A 180 10.16 -13.65 3.92
CA GLU A 180 11.61 -13.70 4.03
C GLU A 180 12.09 -13.28 5.43
N LEU A 181 11.52 -12.22 6.01
CA LEU A 181 11.85 -11.75 7.35
C LEU A 181 11.45 -12.76 8.41
N GLN A 182 10.27 -13.37 8.29
CA GLN A 182 9.81 -14.43 9.21
C GLN A 182 10.70 -15.65 9.16
N GLU A 183 11.12 -16.09 7.97
CA GLU A 183 12.00 -17.24 7.81
C GLU A 183 13.40 -16.99 8.36
N LYS A 184 13.98 -15.79 8.12
CA LYS A 184 15.25 -15.38 8.70
C LYS A 184 15.21 -15.37 10.23
N GLU A 185 14.19 -14.74 10.84
CA GLU A 185 14.10 -14.69 12.30
C GLU A 185 13.87 -16.07 12.92
N LYS A 186 13.04 -16.92 12.31
CA LYS A 186 12.82 -18.29 12.74
C LYS A 186 14.15 -19.11 12.72
N SER A 187 14.92 -18.93 11.67
CA SER A 187 16.23 -19.57 11.52
C SER A 187 17.23 -19.08 12.57
N GLU A 188 17.30 -17.78 12.83
CA GLU A 188 18.16 -17.21 13.88
C GLU A 188 17.78 -17.69 15.29
N GLU A 189 16.49 -17.78 15.59
CA GLU A 189 16.00 -18.26 16.87
C GLU A 189 16.31 -19.75 17.09
N LEU A 190 16.12 -20.58 16.06
CA LEU A 190 16.54 -22.00 16.10
C LEU A 190 18.04 -22.13 16.33
N ARG A 191 18.86 -21.30 15.65
CA ARG A 191 20.31 -21.32 15.81
C ARG A 191 20.74 -20.93 17.23
N LYS A 192 20.09 -19.93 17.84
CA LYS A 192 20.33 -19.53 19.23
C LYS A 192 19.99 -20.67 20.20
N LYS A 193 18.86 -21.37 20.02
CA LYS A 193 18.48 -22.52 20.85
C LYS A 193 19.47 -23.65 20.76
N LEU A 194 19.89 -24.01 19.54
CA LEU A 194 20.92 -25.07 19.34
C LEU A 194 22.25 -24.74 19.99
N ILE A 195 22.68 -23.47 19.94
CA ILE A 195 23.91 -23.04 20.61
C ILE A 195 23.80 -23.21 22.14
N VAL A 196 22.67 -22.79 22.73
CA VAL A 196 22.44 -22.93 24.18
C VAL A 196 22.40 -24.40 24.59
N GLU A 197 21.77 -25.28 23.84
CA GLU A 197 21.72 -26.72 24.11
C GLU A 197 23.06 -27.45 23.92
N THR A 198 23.99 -26.88 23.14
CA THR A 198 25.30 -27.47 22.88
C THR A 198 26.31 -27.11 23.99
N PHE A 199 26.03 -26.06 24.77
CA PHE A 199 26.91 -25.59 25.85
C PHE A 199 26.40 -25.90 27.27
N LEU A 200 25.30 -26.68 27.39
CA LEU A 200 24.79 -27.23 28.65
C LEU A 200 25.11 -28.73 28.74
#